data_e7b163edaf5ccc75e1832b6be52ba27d
#
_entry.id   e7b163edaf5ccc75e1832b6be52ba27d
#
_cell.length_a   1.000
_cell.length_b   1.000
_cell.length_c   1.000
_cell.angle_alpha   90.00
_cell.angle_beta   90.00
_cell.angle_gamma   90.00
#
_symmetry.space_group_name_H-M   'P 1'
#
loop_
_entity.id
_entity.type
_entity.pdbx_description
1 polymer ?
#
loop_
_entity_poly.entity_id
_entity_poly.type
_entity_poly.pdbx_seq_one_letter_code
_entity_poly.pdbx_strand_id
1 'polypeptide(L)'
;MPKSTTQTEKARRAAKDPSRPGEECRAEPGQWHPRVDRGSCEGKSDCVDVCPYDVFEVRRIDDGDFARLSLFGRLKSIAHRRQTAYTPRADACHACGLCVVSCPEKAITLVRMP
;
A
#
# COMPACT_ATOMS: atom_id res chain seq x y z
N MET A 1 3.25 -13.14 13.37
CA MET A 1 2.05 -13.99 13.30
C MET A 1 1.74 -14.34 11.85
N PRO A 2 1.28 -15.56 11.59
CA PRO A 2 0.86 -15.90 10.24
C PRO A 2 -0.39 -15.10 9.85
N LYS A 3 -0.52 -14.82 8.56
CA LYS A 3 -1.68 -14.12 8.04
C LYS A 3 -2.93 -15.00 8.13
N SER A 4 -4.11 -14.38 8.29
CA SER A 4 -5.39 -15.08 8.31
C SER A 4 -5.70 -15.71 6.95
N THR A 5 -6.66 -16.62 6.90
CA THR A 5 -7.14 -17.23 5.65
C THR A 5 -7.60 -16.16 4.65
N THR A 6 -8.34 -15.15 5.13
CA THR A 6 -8.81 -14.04 4.29
C THR A 6 -7.65 -13.25 3.68
N GLN A 7 -6.61 -12.96 4.47
CA GLN A 7 -5.42 -12.27 3.98
C GLN A 7 -4.69 -13.10 2.93
N THR A 8 -4.58 -14.41 3.14
CA THR A 8 -3.94 -15.32 2.19
C THR A 8 -4.74 -15.38 0.87
N GLU A 9 -6.06 -15.41 0.93
CA GLU A 9 -6.91 -15.41 -0.26
C GLU A 9 -6.79 -14.11 -1.05
N LYS A 10 -6.72 -12.96 -0.37
CA LYS A 10 -6.48 -11.66 -1.01
C LYS A 10 -5.15 -11.67 -1.74
N ALA A 11 -4.10 -12.18 -1.12
CA ALA A 11 -2.77 -12.27 -1.73
C ALA A 11 -2.78 -13.17 -2.96
N ARG A 12 -3.47 -14.30 -2.90
CA ARG A 12 -3.60 -15.22 -4.05
C ARG A 12 -4.31 -14.57 -5.22
N ARG A 13 -5.39 -13.83 -4.97
CA ARG A 13 -6.12 -13.11 -6.02
C ARG A 13 -5.25 -12.03 -6.66
N ALA A 14 -4.54 -11.27 -5.83
CA ALA A 14 -3.63 -10.24 -6.32
C ALA A 14 -2.51 -10.83 -7.16
N ALA A 15 -1.98 -11.99 -6.78
CA ALA A 15 -0.90 -12.66 -7.51
C ALA A 15 -1.32 -13.10 -8.92
N LYS A 16 -2.61 -13.34 -9.14
CA LYS A 16 -3.17 -13.75 -10.44
C LYS A 16 -3.64 -12.59 -11.29
N ASP A 17 -3.60 -11.36 -10.78
CA ASP A 17 -4.08 -10.19 -11.51
C ASP A 17 -3.14 -9.89 -12.68
N PRO A 18 -3.65 -9.82 -13.93
CA PRO A 18 -2.80 -9.55 -15.10
C PRO A 18 -2.19 -8.15 -15.10
N SER A 19 -2.71 -7.24 -14.31
CA SER A 19 -2.16 -5.88 -14.18
C SER A 19 -1.04 -5.78 -13.15
N ARG A 20 -0.73 -6.88 -12.46
CA ARG A 20 0.27 -6.88 -11.39
C ARG A 20 1.68 -6.58 -11.92
N PRO A 21 2.35 -5.51 -11.43
CA PRO A 21 3.76 -5.32 -11.71
C PRO A 21 4.62 -6.24 -10.82
N GLY A 22 5.85 -6.54 -11.23
CA GLY A 22 6.80 -7.28 -10.42
C GLY A 22 6.40 -8.71 -10.09
N GLU A 23 5.93 -9.46 -11.07
CA GLU A 23 5.28 -10.77 -10.91
C GLU A 23 5.98 -11.79 -10.01
N GLU A 24 7.31 -11.78 -9.96
CA GLU A 24 8.06 -12.84 -9.31
C GLU A 24 8.89 -12.39 -8.11
N CYS A 25 8.62 -11.22 -7.57
CA CYS A 25 9.35 -10.68 -6.41
C CYS A 25 10.87 -10.72 -6.60
N ARG A 26 11.34 -10.35 -7.78
CA ARG A 26 12.76 -10.48 -8.14
C ARG A 26 13.66 -9.35 -7.67
N ALA A 27 13.09 -8.25 -7.24
CA ALA A 27 13.90 -7.12 -6.80
C ALA A 27 14.52 -7.38 -5.44
N GLU A 28 15.77 -6.97 -5.27
CA GLU A 28 16.40 -6.97 -3.97
C GLU A 28 15.74 -5.95 -3.04
N PRO A 29 15.71 -6.19 -1.73
CA PRO A 29 15.19 -5.20 -0.78
C PRO A 29 15.88 -3.88 -0.94
N GLY A 30 15.13 -2.78 -0.86
CA GLY A 30 15.67 -1.43 -0.94
C GLY A 30 15.86 -0.88 -2.35
N GLN A 31 15.62 -1.67 -3.41
CA GLN A 31 15.70 -1.16 -4.79
C GLN A 31 14.43 -0.45 -5.23
N TRP A 32 13.30 -0.86 -4.70
CA TRP A 32 11.99 -0.29 -5.00
C TRP A 32 11.24 -0.04 -3.70
N HIS A 33 10.31 0.90 -3.72
CA HIS A 33 9.39 1.09 -2.60
C HIS A 33 8.00 1.43 -3.12
N PRO A 34 6.95 1.07 -2.38
CA PRO A 34 5.59 1.49 -2.72
C PRO A 34 5.38 2.94 -2.31
N ARG A 35 4.88 3.73 -3.24
CA ARG A 35 4.47 5.11 -2.98
C ARG A 35 2.95 5.15 -2.82
N VAL A 36 2.49 5.69 -1.72
CA VAL A 36 1.08 5.83 -1.43
C VAL A 36 0.63 7.27 -1.70
N ASP A 37 -0.37 7.41 -2.55
CA ASP A 37 -1.08 8.67 -2.72
C ASP A 37 -2.09 8.81 -1.58
N ARG A 38 -1.74 9.59 -0.57
CA ARG A 38 -2.57 9.74 0.63
C ARG A 38 -3.89 10.44 0.34
N GLY A 39 -3.98 11.24 -0.72
CA GLY A 39 -5.22 11.86 -1.14
C GLY A 39 -6.23 10.86 -1.70
N SER A 40 -5.77 9.73 -2.21
CA SER A 40 -6.63 8.66 -2.76
C SER A 40 -6.80 7.50 -1.79
N CYS A 41 -5.88 7.29 -0.85
CA CYS A 41 -5.89 6.17 0.08
C CYS A 41 -7.02 6.32 1.11
N GLU A 42 -7.82 5.27 1.27
CA GLU A 42 -8.94 5.24 2.22
C GLU A 42 -8.65 4.43 3.48
N GLY A 43 -7.43 3.92 3.63
CA GLY A 43 -7.02 3.19 4.83
C GLY A 43 -7.68 1.82 4.98
N LYS A 44 -8.03 1.15 3.88
CA LYS A 44 -8.75 -0.14 3.90
C LYS A 44 -7.90 -1.34 4.27
N SER A 45 -6.60 -1.18 4.42
CA SER A 45 -5.67 -2.22 4.87
C SER A 45 -5.43 -3.39 3.91
N ASP A 46 -5.94 -3.34 2.67
CA ASP A 46 -5.68 -4.42 1.70
C ASP A 46 -4.17 -4.58 1.43
N CYS A 47 -3.44 -3.48 1.38
CA CYS A 47 -1.99 -3.50 1.21
C CYS A 47 -1.27 -4.22 2.37
N VAL A 48 -1.75 -4.01 3.59
CA VAL A 48 -1.22 -4.70 4.78
C VAL A 48 -1.49 -6.20 4.67
N ASP A 49 -2.69 -6.57 4.25
CA ASP A 49 -3.11 -7.96 4.17
C ASP A 49 -2.30 -8.77 3.16
N VAL A 50 -1.92 -8.17 2.04
CA VAL A 50 -1.28 -8.89 0.93
C VAL A 50 0.24 -8.80 0.93
N CYS A 51 0.84 -7.84 1.63
CA CYS A 51 2.29 -7.67 1.62
C CYS A 51 2.97 -8.75 2.47
N PRO A 52 3.78 -9.64 1.84
CA PRO A 52 4.47 -10.70 2.60
C PRO A 52 5.65 -10.19 3.42
N TYR A 53 6.09 -8.95 3.20
CA TYR A 53 7.28 -8.36 3.83
C TYR A 53 6.94 -7.33 4.90
N ASP A 54 5.65 -7.19 5.22
CA ASP A 54 5.17 -6.31 6.30
C ASP A 54 5.64 -4.85 6.14
N VAL A 55 5.60 -4.35 4.91
CA VAL A 55 6.06 -2.99 4.58
C VAL A 55 5.11 -1.92 5.11
N PHE A 56 3.81 -2.19 5.14
CA PHE A 56 2.77 -1.20 5.38
C PHE A 56 2.26 -1.16 6.81
N GLU A 57 1.88 0.04 7.24
CA GLU A 57 1.14 0.26 8.48
C GLU A 57 0.01 1.25 8.19
N VAL A 58 -1.24 0.86 8.46
CA VAL A 58 -2.39 1.76 8.35
C VAL A 58 -2.62 2.41 9.71
N ARG A 59 -2.62 3.73 9.73
CA ARG A 59 -2.84 4.52 10.95
C ARG A 59 -3.39 5.90 10.58
N ARG A 60 -3.70 6.68 11.59
CA ARG A 60 -4.16 8.05 11.38
C ARG A 60 -3.07 8.87 10.69
N ILE A 61 -3.48 9.64 9.67
CA ILE A 61 -2.57 10.54 8.95
C ILE A 61 -1.97 11.58 9.89
N ASP A 62 -0.68 11.87 9.74
CA ASP A 62 -0.01 12.93 10.47
C ASP A 62 -0.57 14.30 10.07
N ASP A 63 -0.60 15.25 10.98
CA ASP A 63 -1.14 16.59 10.73
C ASP A 63 -0.43 17.29 9.56
N GLY A 64 0.90 17.13 9.46
CA GLY A 64 1.67 17.69 8.36
C GLY A 64 1.28 17.10 7.01
N ASP A 65 1.10 15.77 6.95
CA ASP A 65 0.68 15.09 5.73
C ASP A 65 -0.75 15.47 5.35
N PHE A 66 -1.65 15.59 6.33
CA PHE A 66 -3.02 16.03 6.12
C PHE A 66 -3.06 17.45 5.52
N ALA A 67 -2.25 18.35 6.03
CA ALA A 67 -2.18 19.73 5.55
C ALA A 67 -1.72 19.82 4.09
N ARG A 68 -0.95 18.84 3.61
CA ARG A 68 -0.47 18.79 2.22
C ARG A 68 -1.49 18.24 1.24
N LEU A 69 -2.59 17.67 1.72
CA LEU A 69 -3.64 17.15 0.85
C LEU A 69 -4.40 18.30 0.18
N SER A 70 -4.90 18.05 -1.03
CA SER A 70 -5.86 18.94 -1.67
C SER A 70 -7.14 19.04 -0.83
N LEU A 71 -7.99 20.01 -1.13
CA LEU A 71 -9.27 20.16 -0.43
C LEU A 71 -10.10 18.87 -0.53
N PHE A 72 -10.18 18.26 -1.73
CA PHE A 72 -10.88 17.00 -1.91
C PHE A 72 -10.22 15.87 -1.12
N GLY A 73 -8.90 15.81 -1.12
CA GLY A 73 -8.15 14.83 -0.34
C GLY A 73 -8.43 14.93 1.16
N ARG A 74 -8.51 16.14 1.70
CA ARG A 74 -8.85 16.36 3.11
C ARG A 74 -10.26 15.91 3.44
N LEU A 75 -11.23 16.23 2.58
CA LEU A 75 -12.62 15.81 2.78
C LEU A 75 -12.74 14.29 2.75
N LYS A 76 -12.08 13.65 1.78
CA LYS A 76 -12.05 12.20 1.68
C LYS A 76 -11.38 11.55 2.90
N SER A 77 -10.28 12.12 3.36
CA SER A 77 -9.57 11.64 4.55
C SER A 77 -10.46 11.68 5.78
N ILE A 78 -11.17 12.79 6.01
CA ILE A 78 -12.10 12.96 7.13
C ILE A 78 -13.21 11.91 7.04
N ALA A 79 -13.76 11.66 5.84
CA ALA A 79 -14.80 10.65 5.63
C ALA A 79 -14.35 9.23 5.98
N HIS A 80 -13.04 8.96 5.89
CA HIS A 80 -12.43 7.67 6.18
C HIS A 80 -11.65 7.68 7.50
N ARG A 81 -12.06 8.51 8.47
CA ARG A 81 -11.50 8.60 9.82
C ARG A 81 -10.02 8.99 9.84
N ARG A 82 -9.58 9.70 8.80
CA ARG A 82 -8.18 10.12 8.63
C ARG A 82 -7.18 8.95 8.63
N GLN A 83 -7.62 7.75 8.24
CA GLN A 83 -6.73 6.59 8.13
C GLN A 83 -6.03 6.59 6.77
N THR A 84 -4.75 6.26 6.76
CA THR A 84 -3.96 6.11 5.55
C THR A 84 -2.85 5.09 5.76
N ALA A 85 -2.31 4.58 4.66
CA ALA A 85 -1.19 3.64 4.72
C ALA A 85 0.14 4.41 4.76
N TYR A 86 1.00 4.01 5.66
CA TYR A 86 2.40 4.44 5.71
C TYR A 86 3.30 3.26 5.38
N THR A 87 4.53 3.53 5.02
CA THR A 87 5.50 2.50 4.64
C THR A 87 6.75 2.56 5.53
N PRO A 88 6.60 2.29 6.85
CA PRO A 88 7.73 2.41 7.77
C PRO A 88 8.86 1.43 7.47
N ARG A 89 8.56 0.34 6.76
CA ARG A 89 9.53 -0.66 6.35
C ARG A 89 9.67 -0.74 4.83
N ALA A 90 9.66 0.42 4.17
CA ALA A 90 9.77 0.50 2.71
C ALA A 90 11.04 -0.18 2.17
N ASP A 91 12.10 -0.21 2.94
CA ASP A 91 13.36 -0.87 2.60
C ASP A 91 13.25 -2.40 2.55
N ALA A 92 12.18 -2.99 3.06
CA ALA A 92 11.91 -4.41 2.97
C ALA A 92 11.13 -4.79 1.70
N CYS A 93 10.71 -3.82 0.88
CA CYS A 93 9.93 -4.07 -0.33
C CYS A 93 10.73 -4.80 -1.40
N HIS A 94 10.15 -5.85 -1.99
CA HIS A 94 10.73 -6.64 -3.08
C HIS A 94 10.05 -6.37 -4.43
N ALA A 95 9.23 -5.33 -4.52
CA ALA A 95 8.54 -4.94 -5.76
C ALA A 95 7.62 -6.04 -6.33
N CYS A 96 7.02 -6.84 -5.47
CA CYS A 96 6.15 -7.95 -5.91
C CYS A 96 4.82 -7.49 -6.53
N GLY A 97 4.41 -6.25 -6.31
CA GLY A 97 3.23 -5.65 -6.95
C GLY A 97 1.87 -6.06 -6.38
N LEU A 98 1.83 -6.90 -5.36
CA LEU A 98 0.55 -7.35 -4.78
C LEU A 98 -0.28 -6.19 -4.22
N CYS A 99 0.37 -5.26 -3.53
CA CYS A 99 -0.28 -4.09 -2.96
C CYS A 99 -0.88 -3.18 -4.04
N VAL A 100 -0.19 -3.04 -5.18
CA VAL A 100 -0.62 -2.17 -6.28
C VAL A 100 -1.98 -2.62 -6.82
N VAL A 101 -2.15 -3.91 -7.08
CA VAL A 101 -3.41 -4.43 -7.65
C VAL A 101 -4.48 -4.66 -6.59
N SER A 102 -4.12 -4.75 -5.32
CA SER A 102 -5.08 -4.97 -4.23
C SER A 102 -5.73 -3.68 -3.74
N CYS A 103 -5.13 -2.53 -3.98
CA CYS A 103 -5.70 -1.25 -3.55
C CYS A 103 -6.89 -0.88 -4.44
N PRO A 104 -8.13 -0.85 -3.92
CA PRO A 104 -9.30 -0.51 -4.74
C PRO A 104 -9.29 0.93 -5.24
N GLU A 105 -8.61 1.84 -4.54
CA GLU A 105 -8.47 3.24 -4.93
C GLU A 105 -7.29 3.47 -5.87
N LYS A 106 -6.50 2.46 -6.17
CA LYS A 106 -5.28 2.54 -6.99
C LYS A 106 -4.31 3.62 -6.49
N ALA A 107 -4.21 3.72 -5.17
CA ALA A 107 -3.39 4.74 -4.51
C ALA A 107 -1.91 4.37 -4.41
N ILE A 108 -1.52 3.16 -4.81
CA ILE A 108 -0.16 2.65 -4.63
C ILE A 108 0.51 2.43 -5.97
N THR A 109 1.74 2.96 -6.09
CA THR A 109 2.62 2.71 -7.24
C THR A 109 3.99 2.27 -6.73
N LEU A 110 4.71 1.48 -7.53
CA LEU A 110 6.09 1.11 -7.22
C LEU A 110 7.04 2.13 -7.82
N VAL A 111 7.95 2.64 -7.02
CA VAL A 111 8.94 3.64 -7.42
C VAL A 111 10.33 3.10 -7.15
N ARG A 112 11.23 3.23 -8.14
CA ARG A 112 12.62 2.81 -7.99
C ARG A 112 13.36 3.79 -7.09
N MET A 113 14.13 3.26 -6.16
CA MET A 113 14.98 4.09 -5.31
C MET A 113 16.14 4.68 -6.13
N PRO A 114 16.51 5.97 -5.91
CA PRO A 114 17.62 6.59 -6.60
C PRO A 114 18.96 5.96 -6.26
#